data_f3c98e63fe2bd0acff69c9450a87af57
#
_entry.id   f3c98e63fe2bd0acff69c9450a87af57
#
_cell.length_a   1.000
_cell.length_b   1.000
_cell.length_c   1.000
_cell.angle_alpha   90.00
_cell.angle_beta   90.00
_cell.angle_gamma   90.00
#
_symmetry.space_group_name_H-M   'P 1'
#
loop_
_entity.id
_entity.type
_entity.pdbx_description
1 polymer ?
#
loop_
_entity_poly.entity_id
_entity_poly.type
_entity_poly.pdbx_seq_one_letter_code
_entity_poly.pdbx_strand_id
1 'polypeptide(L)'
;MGTPPRGALLIADVLVEIWSDVVCPWCYIGKRRFEAALSRFEHADEVEVLWRAFELDPQAPFRRSGTMAGHLAAKYGMSVAQAEQQLESLNRLAAAEGLDYDLAATQSGNTLDAHRLVHLAYTKSPALAADLEEALFESYFVRREPVSEPDVLTAVATAVGLDADEVEALLASDRFTAEVRRDEAEASALGSTGVPFFVIDRAFAIPGAQDPETILATLQRAWERARPAVPELVAGDAPACAADSCEVPSATER
;
A
#
# COMPACT_ATOMS: atom_id res chain seq x y z
N MET A 1 27.19 5.16 34.14
CA MET A 1 26.56 5.76 32.94
C MET A 1 25.66 4.66 32.36
N GLY A 2 24.38 4.73 32.66
CA GLY A 2 23.40 3.72 32.25
C GLY A 2 22.80 4.12 30.91
N THR A 3 22.85 3.20 29.97
CA THR A 3 22.14 3.30 28.67
C THR A 3 20.64 3.32 28.97
N PRO A 4 19.86 4.25 28.41
CA PRO A 4 18.41 4.24 28.61
C PRO A 4 17.78 3.01 27.95
N PRO A 5 16.67 2.48 28.47
CA PRO A 5 16.02 1.30 27.91
C PRO A 5 15.43 1.64 26.54
N ARG A 6 15.87 0.94 25.49
CA ARG A 6 15.21 0.90 24.19
C ARG A 6 13.91 0.10 24.34
N GLY A 7 12.83 0.79 24.57
CA GLY A 7 11.49 0.24 24.74
C GLY A 7 10.41 1.27 24.43
N ALA A 8 10.72 2.28 23.57
CA ALA A 8 9.68 3.08 22.96
C ALA A 8 9.09 2.25 21.81
N LEU A 9 7.78 2.00 21.81
CA LEU A 9 7.07 1.66 20.58
C LEU A 9 7.53 2.70 19.54
N LEU A 10 8.25 2.23 18.52
CA LEU A 10 8.55 3.06 17.35
C LEU A 10 7.19 3.34 16.70
N ILE A 11 6.62 4.50 17.00
CA ILE A 11 5.54 5.05 16.19
C ILE A 11 6.23 5.36 14.87
N ALA A 12 5.81 4.72 13.79
CA ALA A 12 6.32 5.05 12.47
C ALA A 12 6.14 6.55 12.23
N ASP A 13 7.20 7.21 11.79
CA ASP A 13 7.15 8.66 11.59
C ASP A 13 6.43 9.03 10.28
N VAL A 14 6.27 8.07 9.35
CA VAL A 14 5.53 8.23 8.09
C VAL A 14 4.61 7.04 7.88
N LEU A 15 3.32 7.29 7.71
CA LEU A 15 2.31 6.28 7.38
C LEU A 15 1.96 6.36 5.89
N VAL A 16 2.09 5.25 5.19
CA VAL A 16 1.65 5.11 3.79
C VAL A 16 0.49 4.12 3.72
N GLU A 17 -0.67 4.61 3.31
CA GLU A 17 -1.85 3.80 3.05
C GLU A 17 -1.98 3.58 1.54
N ILE A 18 -2.16 2.33 1.12
CA ILE A 18 -2.19 1.94 -0.29
C ILE A 18 -3.50 1.22 -0.57
N TRP A 19 -4.45 1.89 -1.24
CA TRP A 19 -5.64 1.22 -1.75
C TRP A 19 -5.29 0.44 -3.02
N SER A 20 -5.70 -0.81 -3.05
CA SER A 20 -5.29 -1.78 -4.04
C SER A 20 -6.40 -2.79 -4.32
N ASP A 21 -6.41 -3.36 -5.53
CA ASP A 21 -7.17 -4.56 -5.86
C ASP A 21 -6.20 -5.63 -6.36
N VAL A 22 -6.30 -6.82 -5.82
CA VAL A 22 -5.42 -7.96 -6.11
C VAL A 22 -5.46 -8.44 -7.57
N VAL A 23 -6.46 -7.99 -8.34
CA VAL A 23 -6.58 -8.25 -9.79
C VAL A 23 -6.26 -7.03 -10.66
N CYS A 24 -5.81 -5.92 -10.05
CA CYS A 24 -5.42 -4.72 -10.77
C CYS A 24 -3.94 -4.80 -11.20
N PRO A 25 -3.64 -4.88 -12.51
CA PRO A 25 -2.25 -5.00 -12.96
C PRO A 25 -1.41 -3.75 -12.62
N TRP A 26 -2.04 -2.57 -12.57
CA TRP A 26 -1.38 -1.36 -12.16
C TRP A 26 -1.06 -1.32 -10.67
N CYS A 27 -1.80 -2.07 -9.83
CA CYS A 27 -1.51 -2.15 -8.40
C CYS A 27 -0.21 -2.90 -8.14
N TYR A 28 0.03 -4.01 -8.82
CA TYR A 28 1.28 -4.75 -8.66
C TYR A 28 2.48 -4.00 -9.25
N ILE A 29 2.32 -3.34 -10.41
CA ILE A 29 3.33 -2.41 -10.95
C ILE A 29 3.59 -1.26 -9.97
N GLY A 30 2.54 -0.66 -9.42
CA GLY A 30 2.64 0.41 -8.43
C GLY A 30 3.36 -0.01 -7.16
N LYS A 31 3.12 -1.26 -6.71
CA LYS A 31 3.85 -1.85 -5.57
C LYS A 31 5.35 -1.93 -5.85
N ARG A 32 5.78 -2.43 -7.02
CA ARG A 32 7.21 -2.49 -7.38
C ARG A 32 7.85 -1.10 -7.44
N ARG A 33 7.14 -0.13 -7.99
CA ARG A 33 7.62 1.27 -8.05
C ARG A 33 7.72 1.92 -6.68
N PHE A 34 6.76 1.64 -5.80
CA PHE A 34 6.81 2.08 -4.41
C PHE A 34 8.00 1.45 -3.67
N GLU A 35 8.21 0.15 -3.81
CA GLU A 35 9.34 -0.57 -3.21
C GLU A 35 10.69 -0.01 -3.71
N ALA A 36 10.80 0.29 -5.02
CA ALA A 36 11.98 0.92 -5.59
C ALA A 36 12.23 2.33 -5.04
N ALA A 37 11.17 3.12 -4.81
CA ALA A 37 11.27 4.42 -4.16
C ALA A 37 11.67 4.28 -2.69
N LEU A 38 11.00 3.37 -1.94
CA LEU A 38 11.26 3.14 -0.53
C LEU A 38 12.69 2.67 -0.27
N SER A 39 13.24 1.79 -1.13
CA SER A 39 14.63 1.32 -1.01
C SER A 39 15.69 2.43 -1.14
N ARG A 40 15.31 3.58 -1.69
CA ARG A 40 16.17 4.76 -1.86
C ARG A 40 15.86 5.86 -0.85
N PHE A 41 14.83 5.66 -0.03
CA PHE A 41 14.45 6.61 1.00
C PHE A 41 15.32 6.40 2.25
N GLU A 42 15.99 7.46 2.71
CA GLU A 42 16.95 7.39 3.83
C GLU A 42 16.34 6.88 5.13
N HIS A 43 15.02 7.09 5.30
CA HIS A 43 14.26 6.74 6.50
C HIS A 43 13.26 5.61 6.24
N ALA A 44 13.59 4.67 5.38
CA ALA A 44 12.70 3.55 5.01
C ALA A 44 12.23 2.73 6.22
N ASP A 45 13.08 2.56 7.22
CA ASP A 45 12.79 1.81 8.46
C ASP A 45 11.75 2.53 9.36
N GLU A 46 11.45 3.80 9.08
CA GLU A 46 10.51 4.62 9.82
C GLU A 46 9.17 4.81 9.06
N VAL A 47 8.99 4.06 7.95
CA VAL A 47 7.77 4.04 7.16
C VAL A 47 6.93 2.83 7.52
N GLU A 48 5.69 3.07 7.94
CA GLU A 48 4.67 2.03 8.05
C GLU A 48 3.82 1.98 6.78
N VAL A 49 3.59 0.78 6.24
CA VAL A 49 2.76 0.58 5.05
C VAL A 49 1.51 -0.20 5.42
N LEU A 50 0.35 0.37 5.09
CA LEU A 50 -0.95 -0.29 5.26
C LEU A 50 -1.62 -0.50 3.90
N TRP A 51 -1.89 -1.74 3.56
CA TRP A 51 -2.72 -2.11 2.42
C TRP A 51 -4.19 -1.96 2.76
N ARG A 52 -4.93 -1.27 1.89
CA ARG A 52 -6.36 -1.00 2.01
C ARG A 52 -7.12 -1.65 0.87
N ALA A 53 -8.27 -2.20 1.19
CA ALA A 53 -9.10 -2.87 0.21
C ALA A 53 -9.75 -1.89 -0.78
N PHE A 54 -9.80 -2.30 -2.05
CA PHE A 54 -10.58 -1.64 -3.08
C PHE A 54 -10.96 -2.66 -4.16
N GLU A 55 -12.25 -2.89 -4.40
CA GLU A 55 -12.72 -3.73 -5.48
C GLU A 55 -12.98 -2.89 -6.73
N LEU A 56 -12.27 -3.16 -7.84
CA LEU A 56 -12.53 -2.51 -9.14
C LEU A 56 -13.92 -2.82 -9.71
N ASP A 57 -14.52 -3.91 -9.25
CA ASP A 57 -15.87 -4.32 -9.57
C ASP A 57 -16.51 -5.11 -8.41
N PRO A 58 -17.12 -4.41 -7.43
CA PRO A 58 -17.79 -5.07 -6.30
C PRO A 58 -18.97 -5.99 -6.71
N GLN A 59 -19.44 -5.87 -7.95
CA GLN A 59 -20.52 -6.69 -8.50
C GLN A 59 -19.98 -7.81 -9.41
N ALA A 60 -18.67 -8.02 -9.44
CA ALA A 60 -18.09 -9.09 -10.23
C ALA A 60 -18.69 -10.45 -9.83
N PRO A 61 -19.03 -11.30 -10.80
CA PRO A 61 -19.43 -12.66 -10.48
C PRO A 61 -18.25 -13.41 -9.86
N PHE A 62 -18.55 -14.44 -9.09
CA PHE A 62 -17.55 -15.33 -8.50
C PHE A 62 -16.49 -15.76 -9.52
N ARG A 63 -16.92 -16.15 -10.71
CA ARG A 63 -16.05 -16.46 -11.84
C ARG A 63 -16.60 -15.82 -13.11
N ARG A 64 -15.79 -15.03 -13.81
CA ARG A 64 -16.17 -14.48 -15.11
C ARG A 64 -16.02 -15.53 -16.20
N SER A 65 -16.98 -15.57 -17.13
CA SER A 65 -16.90 -16.39 -18.34
C SER A 65 -16.19 -15.61 -19.47
N GLY A 66 -15.56 -16.35 -20.38
CA GLY A 66 -14.89 -15.77 -21.52
C GLY A 66 -13.43 -15.39 -21.26
N THR A 67 -12.83 -14.66 -22.20
CA THR A 67 -11.43 -14.23 -22.10
C THR A 67 -11.29 -12.84 -21.47
N MET A 68 -10.15 -12.54 -20.89
CA MET A 68 -9.82 -11.20 -20.38
C MET A 68 -9.96 -10.14 -21.47
N ALA A 69 -9.47 -10.40 -22.68
CA ALA A 69 -9.62 -9.49 -23.82
C ALA A 69 -11.09 -9.22 -24.19
N GLY A 70 -11.92 -10.29 -24.20
CA GLY A 70 -13.36 -10.16 -24.44
C GLY A 70 -14.07 -9.30 -23.38
N HIS A 71 -13.69 -9.49 -22.10
CA HIS A 71 -14.22 -8.68 -21.00
C HIS A 71 -13.84 -7.20 -21.13
N LEU A 72 -12.55 -6.90 -21.40
CA LEU A 72 -12.10 -5.52 -21.59
C LEU A 72 -12.73 -4.87 -22.83
N ALA A 73 -12.85 -5.61 -23.93
CA ALA A 73 -13.52 -5.14 -25.13
C ALA A 73 -14.96 -4.69 -24.83
N ALA A 74 -15.72 -5.50 -24.10
CA ALA A 74 -17.09 -5.18 -23.70
C ALA A 74 -17.15 -3.98 -22.72
N LYS A 75 -16.26 -3.95 -21.71
CA LYS A 75 -16.23 -2.90 -20.68
C LYS A 75 -15.89 -1.52 -21.26
N TYR A 76 -14.96 -1.45 -22.21
CA TYR A 76 -14.43 -0.18 -22.72
C TYR A 76 -14.89 0.14 -24.15
N GLY A 77 -15.77 -0.66 -24.76
CA GLY A 77 -16.32 -0.39 -26.09
C GLY A 77 -15.28 -0.48 -27.22
N MET A 78 -14.26 -1.34 -27.09
CA MET A 78 -13.23 -1.55 -28.07
C MET A 78 -13.32 -2.92 -28.75
N SER A 79 -12.55 -3.16 -29.82
CA SER A 79 -12.47 -4.50 -30.40
C SER A 79 -11.64 -5.44 -29.53
N VAL A 80 -11.88 -6.76 -29.64
CA VAL A 80 -11.08 -7.78 -28.94
C VAL A 80 -9.60 -7.66 -29.32
N ALA A 81 -9.27 -7.43 -30.59
CA ALA A 81 -7.90 -7.24 -31.04
C ALA A 81 -7.21 -6.02 -30.39
N GLN A 82 -7.95 -4.92 -30.17
CA GLN A 82 -7.42 -3.76 -29.43
C GLN A 82 -7.20 -4.09 -27.96
N ALA A 83 -8.11 -4.85 -27.33
CA ALA A 83 -7.94 -5.30 -25.97
C ALA A 83 -6.72 -6.22 -25.82
N GLU A 84 -6.51 -7.17 -26.73
CA GLU A 84 -5.32 -8.03 -26.77
C GLU A 84 -4.01 -7.21 -26.87
N GLN A 85 -3.97 -6.20 -27.74
CA GLN A 85 -2.81 -5.31 -27.85
C GLN A 85 -2.54 -4.51 -26.58
N GLN A 86 -3.60 -4.08 -25.87
CA GLN A 86 -3.46 -3.40 -24.57
C GLN A 86 -2.91 -4.35 -23.50
N LEU A 87 -3.43 -5.58 -23.42
CA LEU A 87 -2.92 -6.59 -22.50
C LEU A 87 -1.45 -6.90 -22.74
N GLU A 88 -1.05 -7.08 -24.01
CA GLU A 88 0.35 -7.31 -24.37
C GLU A 88 1.25 -6.12 -24.03
N SER A 89 0.76 -4.90 -24.24
CA SER A 89 1.50 -3.69 -23.88
C SER A 89 1.70 -3.59 -22.37
N LEU A 90 0.69 -3.97 -21.60
CA LEU A 90 0.76 -3.98 -20.12
C LEU A 90 1.67 -5.11 -19.61
N ASN A 91 1.67 -6.29 -20.24
CA ASN A 91 2.64 -7.35 -19.95
C ASN A 91 4.09 -6.86 -20.14
N ARG A 92 4.36 -6.10 -21.22
CA ARG A 92 5.71 -5.52 -21.44
C ARG A 92 6.09 -4.48 -20.38
N LEU A 93 5.13 -3.65 -19.95
CA LEU A 93 5.38 -2.70 -18.86
C LEU A 93 5.66 -3.42 -17.54
N ALA A 94 4.92 -4.47 -17.23
CA ALA A 94 5.13 -5.28 -16.05
C ALA A 94 6.52 -5.97 -16.08
N ALA A 95 6.92 -6.49 -17.23
CA ALA A 95 8.24 -7.09 -17.42
C ALA A 95 9.39 -6.09 -17.17
N ALA A 96 9.21 -4.81 -17.48
CA ALA A 96 10.18 -3.77 -17.17
C ALA A 96 10.33 -3.51 -15.65
N GLU A 97 9.31 -3.86 -14.87
CA GLU A 97 9.32 -3.82 -13.39
C GLU A 97 9.68 -5.19 -12.78
N GLY A 98 10.13 -6.16 -13.60
CA GLY A 98 10.51 -7.50 -13.14
C GLY A 98 9.34 -8.46 -12.88
N LEU A 99 8.13 -8.16 -13.40
CA LEU A 99 6.92 -8.94 -13.21
C LEU A 99 6.59 -9.76 -14.48
N ASP A 100 6.48 -11.08 -14.34
CA ASP A 100 6.18 -11.99 -15.45
C ASP A 100 4.67 -12.18 -15.61
N TYR A 101 3.99 -11.18 -16.20
CA TYR A 101 2.56 -11.23 -16.46
C TYR A 101 2.19 -12.05 -17.70
N ASP A 102 1.07 -12.76 -17.59
CA ASP A 102 0.31 -13.26 -18.72
C ASP A 102 -1.18 -12.92 -18.54
N LEU A 103 -1.50 -11.65 -18.73
CA LEU A 103 -2.84 -11.12 -18.50
C LEU A 103 -3.92 -11.80 -19.35
N ALA A 104 -3.57 -12.31 -20.53
CA ALA A 104 -4.52 -13.01 -21.41
C ALA A 104 -4.98 -14.35 -20.79
N ALA A 105 -4.15 -14.97 -19.97
CA ALA A 105 -4.45 -16.24 -19.30
C ALA A 105 -5.09 -16.08 -17.92
N THR A 106 -5.18 -14.87 -17.37
CA THR A 106 -5.79 -14.64 -16.05
C THR A 106 -7.31 -14.83 -16.11
N GLN A 107 -7.88 -15.33 -15.02
CA GLN A 107 -9.32 -15.45 -14.84
C GLN A 107 -9.79 -14.53 -13.72
N SER A 108 -10.43 -13.42 -14.07
CA SER A 108 -10.96 -12.50 -13.09
C SER A 108 -12.28 -13.02 -12.49
N GLY A 109 -12.49 -12.63 -11.24
CA GLY A 109 -13.69 -12.90 -10.48
C GLY A 109 -13.88 -11.84 -9.41
N ASN A 110 -14.72 -12.10 -8.42
CA ASN A 110 -14.89 -11.25 -7.25
C ASN A 110 -13.62 -11.29 -6.37
N THR A 111 -13.24 -10.17 -5.77
CA THR A 111 -12.04 -10.04 -4.95
C THR A 111 -12.31 -9.78 -3.46
N LEU A 112 -13.60 -9.75 -3.07
CA LEU A 112 -13.99 -9.47 -1.69
C LEU A 112 -13.29 -10.39 -0.68
N ASP A 113 -13.29 -11.71 -0.95
CA ASP A 113 -12.73 -12.69 -0.02
C ASP A 113 -11.21 -12.58 0.10
N ALA A 114 -10.51 -12.23 -0.99
CA ALA A 114 -9.09 -11.92 -0.95
C ALA A 114 -8.81 -10.72 -0.02
N HIS A 115 -9.57 -9.64 -0.14
CA HIS A 115 -9.44 -8.48 0.74
C HIS A 115 -9.78 -8.77 2.20
N ARG A 116 -10.80 -9.61 2.45
CA ARG A 116 -11.14 -10.07 3.80
C ARG A 116 -10.01 -10.87 4.45
N LEU A 117 -9.28 -11.65 3.66
CA LEU A 117 -8.09 -12.37 4.12
C LEU A 117 -6.93 -11.43 4.46
N VAL A 118 -6.73 -10.35 3.70
CA VAL A 118 -5.75 -9.31 4.04
C VAL A 118 -6.10 -8.67 5.40
N HIS A 119 -7.37 -8.38 5.66
CA HIS A 119 -7.82 -7.91 6.98
C HIS A 119 -7.59 -8.94 8.09
N LEU A 120 -7.77 -10.25 7.81
CA LEU A 120 -7.41 -11.30 8.77
C LEU A 120 -5.90 -11.28 9.07
N ALA A 121 -5.06 -11.17 8.04
CA ALA A 121 -3.61 -11.11 8.20
C ALA A 121 -3.18 -9.90 9.07
N TYR A 122 -3.83 -8.74 8.94
CA TYR A 122 -3.59 -7.58 9.81
C TYR A 122 -3.86 -7.85 11.28
N THR A 123 -4.78 -8.77 11.63
CA THR A 123 -4.99 -9.15 13.04
C THR A 123 -3.79 -9.86 13.65
N LYS A 124 -2.86 -10.34 12.83
CA LYS A 124 -1.62 -11.00 13.24
C LYS A 124 -0.43 -10.03 13.21
N SER A 125 -0.19 -9.42 12.05
CA SER A 125 0.82 -8.36 11.91
C SER A 125 0.66 -7.61 10.56
N PRO A 126 1.13 -6.34 10.46
CA PRO A 126 1.23 -5.64 9.18
C PRO A 126 2.12 -6.35 8.16
N ALA A 127 3.21 -6.98 8.62
CA ALA A 127 4.12 -7.72 7.75
C ALA A 127 3.42 -8.91 7.08
N LEU A 128 2.63 -9.69 7.84
CA LEU A 128 1.88 -10.81 7.27
C LEU A 128 0.83 -10.36 6.25
N ALA A 129 0.20 -9.21 6.47
CA ALA A 129 -0.73 -8.63 5.51
C ALA A 129 -0.02 -8.21 4.21
N ALA A 130 1.17 -7.63 4.30
CA ALA A 130 1.99 -7.28 3.13
C ALA A 130 2.48 -8.52 2.37
N ASP A 131 2.87 -9.58 3.07
CA ASP A 131 3.27 -10.87 2.49
C ASP A 131 2.07 -11.53 1.78
N LEU A 132 0.88 -11.46 2.37
CA LEU A 132 -0.33 -11.99 1.74
C LEU A 132 -0.73 -11.18 0.50
N GLU A 133 -0.64 -9.85 0.52
CA GLU A 133 -0.92 -9.01 -0.65
C GLU A 133 0.03 -9.36 -1.81
N GLU A 134 1.33 -9.54 -1.53
CA GLU A 134 2.31 -10.01 -2.51
C GLU A 134 1.95 -11.38 -3.07
N ALA A 135 1.62 -12.34 -2.20
CA ALA A 135 1.31 -13.69 -2.61
C ALA A 135 0.01 -13.79 -3.44
N LEU A 136 -0.97 -12.93 -3.17
CA LEU A 136 -2.20 -12.81 -3.95
C LEU A 136 -1.92 -12.26 -5.35
N PHE A 137 -1.10 -11.21 -5.46
CA PHE A 137 -0.67 -10.70 -6.76
C PHE A 137 0.09 -11.76 -7.57
N GLU A 138 1.05 -12.45 -6.94
CA GLU A 138 1.81 -13.51 -7.59
C GLU A 138 0.90 -14.66 -8.04
N SER A 139 -0.05 -15.08 -7.20
CA SER A 139 -1.04 -16.10 -7.53
C SER A 139 -1.82 -15.71 -8.79
N TYR A 140 -2.35 -14.49 -8.82
CA TYR A 140 -3.19 -14.04 -9.92
C TYR A 140 -2.41 -13.77 -11.22
N PHE A 141 -1.31 -12.99 -11.14
CA PHE A 141 -0.62 -12.49 -12.34
C PHE A 141 0.43 -13.44 -12.88
N VAL A 142 1.13 -14.17 -12.00
CA VAL A 142 2.26 -15.03 -12.38
C VAL A 142 1.82 -16.49 -12.48
N ARG A 143 1.14 -17.00 -11.46
CA ARG A 143 0.63 -18.39 -11.47
C ARG A 143 -0.70 -18.55 -12.19
N ARG A 144 -1.41 -17.43 -12.49
CA ARG A 144 -2.69 -17.39 -13.23
C ARG A 144 -3.82 -18.14 -12.51
N GLU A 145 -3.73 -18.16 -11.20
CA GLU A 145 -4.73 -18.82 -10.36
C GLU A 145 -5.89 -17.86 -10.07
N PRO A 146 -7.15 -18.32 -10.13
CA PRO A 146 -8.30 -17.47 -9.88
C PRO A 146 -8.46 -17.18 -8.38
N VAL A 147 -8.08 -15.98 -7.95
CA VAL A 147 -8.14 -15.54 -6.54
C VAL A 147 -9.56 -15.30 -6.02
N SER A 148 -10.57 -15.69 -6.75
CA SER A 148 -11.95 -15.83 -6.27
C SER A 148 -12.26 -17.23 -5.71
N GLU A 149 -11.41 -18.23 -5.99
CA GLU A 149 -11.65 -19.62 -5.58
C GLU A 149 -11.19 -19.84 -4.13
N PRO A 150 -12.07 -20.39 -3.26
CA PRO A 150 -11.72 -20.64 -1.86
C PRO A 150 -10.48 -21.51 -1.69
N ASP A 151 -10.32 -22.56 -2.52
CA ASP A 151 -9.17 -23.45 -2.44
C ASP A 151 -7.85 -22.73 -2.77
N VAL A 152 -7.87 -21.82 -3.76
CA VAL A 152 -6.72 -20.97 -4.12
C VAL A 152 -6.42 -20.01 -2.99
N LEU A 153 -7.42 -19.33 -2.46
CA LEU A 153 -7.28 -18.39 -1.35
C LEU A 153 -6.72 -19.08 -0.10
N THR A 154 -7.24 -20.26 0.23
CA THR A 154 -6.75 -21.06 1.36
C THR A 154 -5.28 -21.45 1.17
N ALA A 155 -4.92 -21.93 -0.04
CA ALA A 155 -3.54 -22.30 -0.35
C ALA A 155 -2.58 -21.10 -0.25
N VAL A 156 -2.95 -19.95 -0.81
CA VAL A 156 -2.14 -18.72 -0.76
C VAL A 156 -1.99 -18.22 0.68
N ALA A 157 -3.08 -18.14 1.42
CA ALA A 157 -3.09 -17.62 2.78
C ALA A 157 -2.29 -18.51 3.75
N THR A 158 -2.41 -19.83 3.62
CA THR A 158 -1.64 -20.77 4.45
C THR A 158 -0.15 -20.80 4.09
N ALA A 159 0.19 -20.60 2.82
CA ALA A 159 1.58 -20.55 2.39
C ALA A 159 2.36 -19.37 3.03
N VAL A 160 1.69 -18.25 3.33
CA VAL A 160 2.30 -17.12 4.03
C VAL A 160 2.21 -17.21 5.56
N GLY A 161 1.53 -18.24 6.10
CA GLY A 161 1.50 -18.54 7.54
C GLY A 161 0.19 -18.25 8.27
N LEU A 162 -0.91 -17.97 7.56
CA LEU A 162 -2.23 -17.96 8.19
C LEU A 162 -2.67 -19.39 8.54
N ASP A 163 -3.41 -19.52 9.64
CA ASP A 163 -3.98 -20.80 10.07
C ASP A 163 -5.11 -21.22 9.14
N ALA A 164 -5.10 -22.49 8.69
CA ALA A 164 -6.06 -23.00 7.73
C ALA A 164 -7.51 -22.97 8.27
N ASP A 165 -7.70 -23.33 9.54
CA ASP A 165 -9.03 -23.35 10.15
C ASP A 165 -9.60 -21.92 10.28
N GLU A 166 -8.73 -20.92 10.57
CA GLU A 166 -9.13 -19.50 10.59
C GLU A 166 -9.51 -18.98 9.20
N VAL A 167 -8.76 -19.38 8.16
CA VAL A 167 -9.05 -19.04 6.76
C VAL A 167 -10.38 -19.64 6.33
N GLU A 168 -10.61 -20.94 6.55
CA GLU A 168 -11.87 -21.60 6.21
C GLU A 168 -13.06 -21.00 6.97
N ALA A 169 -12.90 -20.72 8.27
CA ALA A 169 -13.93 -20.06 9.06
C ALA A 169 -14.24 -18.64 8.57
N LEU A 170 -13.25 -17.90 8.09
CA LEU A 170 -13.45 -16.59 7.48
C LEU A 170 -14.24 -16.73 6.17
N LEU A 171 -13.82 -17.61 5.27
CA LEU A 171 -14.46 -17.81 3.97
C LEU A 171 -15.92 -18.28 4.10
N ALA A 172 -16.24 -19.03 5.15
CA ALA A 172 -17.59 -19.47 5.49
C ALA A 172 -18.48 -18.41 6.18
N SER A 173 -17.97 -17.20 6.41
CA SER A 173 -18.66 -16.13 7.14
C SER A 173 -18.69 -14.83 6.33
N ASP A 174 -19.21 -13.75 6.93
CA ASP A 174 -19.15 -12.38 6.41
C ASP A 174 -18.10 -11.49 7.14
N ARG A 175 -17.27 -12.12 7.98
CA ARG A 175 -16.25 -11.43 8.78
C ARG A 175 -15.34 -10.56 7.88
N PHE A 176 -15.07 -9.34 8.30
CA PHE A 176 -14.30 -8.30 7.60
C PHE A 176 -14.93 -7.71 6.34
N THR A 177 -16.14 -8.12 5.95
CA THR A 177 -16.84 -7.44 4.83
C THR A 177 -17.07 -5.96 5.12
N ALA A 178 -17.45 -5.63 6.35
CA ALA A 178 -17.66 -4.22 6.74
C ALA A 178 -16.36 -3.40 6.72
N GLU A 179 -15.23 -4.01 7.03
CA GLU A 179 -13.90 -3.41 6.96
C GLU A 179 -13.52 -3.08 5.52
N VAL A 180 -13.70 -4.04 4.59
CA VAL A 180 -13.49 -3.83 3.15
C VAL A 180 -14.34 -2.66 2.65
N ARG A 181 -15.64 -2.64 2.96
CA ARG A 181 -16.55 -1.55 2.55
C ARG A 181 -16.15 -0.20 3.14
N ARG A 182 -15.57 -0.18 4.33
CA ARG A 182 -15.05 1.03 4.96
C ARG A 182 -13.82 1.57 4.24
N ASP A 183 -12.89 0.70 3.87
CA ASP A 183 -11.71 1.08 3.09
C ASP A 183 -12.09 1.70 1.75
N GLU A 184 -13.05 1.11 1.03
CA GLU A 184 -13.56 1.63 -0.25
C GLU A 184 -14.25 2.99 -0.10
N ALA A 185 -15.08 3.12 0.95
CA ALA A 185 -15.73 4.40 1.25
C ALA A 185 -14.72 5.49 1.59
N GLU A 186 -13.66 5.12 2.30
CA GLU A 186 -12.57 6.04 2.67
C GLU A 186 -11.76 6.46 1.44
N ALA A 187 -11.41 5.53 0.52
CA ALA A 187 -10.79 5.87 -0.76
C ALA A 187 -11.61 6.93 -1.52
N SER A 188 -12.91 6.71 -1.62
CA SER A 188 -13.83 7.63 -2.28
C SER A 188 -13.86 9.00 -1.59
N ALA A 189 -13.90 9.04 -0.25
CA ALA A 189 -13.90 10.28 0.53
C ALA A 189 -12.57 11.07 0.37
N LEU A 190 -11.46 10.36 0.14
CA LEU A 190 -10.15 10.96 -0.15
C LEU A 190 -9.98 11.38 -1.63
N GLY A 191 -10.99 11.16 -2.46
CA GLY A 191 -11.00 11.57 -3.87
C GLY A 191 -10.39 10.55 -4.83
N SER A 192 -10.22 9.30 -4.40
CA SER A 192 -9.79 8.23 -5.32
C SER A 192 -10.84 7.98 -6.39
N THR A 193 -10.38 7.86 -7.64
CA THR A 193 -11.18 7.45 -8.80
C THR A 193 -10.76 6.09 -9.33
N GLY A 194 -9.83 5.40 -8.66
CA GLY A 194 -9.28 4.11 -9.05
C GLY A 194 -7.99 3.79 -8.30
N VAL A 195 -7.43 2.63 -8.55
CA VAL A 195 -6.26 2.10 -7.85
C VAL A 195 -5.12 1.76 -8.83
N PRO A 196 -3.85 1.75 -8.35
CA PRO A 196 -3.44 1.99 -6.97
C PRO A 196 -3.64 3.43 -6.57
N PHE A 197 -3.90 3.67 -5.28
CA PHE A 197 -4.02 5.00 -4.72
C PHE A 197 -3.23 5.04 -3.42
N PHE A 198 -2.20 5.87 -3.36
CA PHE A 198 -1.34 6.00 -2.20
C PHE A 198 -1.70 7.27 -1.43
N VAL A 199 -1.77 7.17 -0.12
CA VAL A 199 -1.95 8.33 0.77
C VAL A 199 -0.87 8.31 1.83
N ILE A 200 -0.10 9.39 1.93
CA ILE A 200 1.02 9.53 2.85
C ILE A 200 0.63 10.54 3.92
N ASP A 201 0.64 10.10 5.20
CA ASP A 201 0.29 10.89 6.41
C ASP A 201 -1.04 11.64 6.30
N ARG A 202 -1.98 11.14 5.49
CA ARG A 202 -3.24 11.84 5.20
C ARG A 202 -3.05 13.27 4.66
N ALA A 203 -1.84 13.59 4.19
CA ALA A 203 -1.43 14.92 3.72
C ALA A 203 -1.13 14.96 2.21
N PHE A 204 -0.69 13.84 1.65
CA PHE A 204 -0.36 13.74 0.24
C PHE A 204 -1.05 12.53 -0.38
N ALA A 205 -1.60 12.71 -1.57
CA ALA A 205 -2.23 11.63 -2.33
C ALA A 205 -1.52 11.46 -3.68
N ILE A 206 -1.24 10.22 -4.05
CA ILE A 206 -0.60 9.85 -5.32
C ILE A 206 -1.55 8.90 -6.04
N PRO A 207 -2.24 9.34 -7.10
CA PRO A 207 -3.11 8.49 -7.90
C PRO A 207 -2.30 7.69 -8.93
N GLY A 208 -2.61 6.40 -9.05
CA GLY A 208 -2.03 5.50 -10.04
C GLY A 208 -0.59 5.09 -9.74
N ALA A 209 -0.06 4.22 -10.59
CA ALA A 209 1.30 3.71 -10.51
C ALA A 209 2.30 4.74 -11.06
N GLN A 210 2.56 5.80 -10.29
CA GLN A 210 3.54 6.83 -10.64
C GLN A 210 4.97 6.25 -10.66
N ASP A 211 5.90 6.98 -11.29
CA ASP A 211 7.31 6.59 -11.30
C ASP A 211 7.94 6.67 -9.88
N PRO A 212 9.02 5.91 -9.62
CA PRO A 212 9.66 5.87 -8.30
C PRO A 212 10.18 7.24 -7.83
N GLU A 213 10.57 8.14 -8.74
CA GLU A 213 11.04 9.48 -8.41
C GLU A 213 9.92 10.34 -7.80
N THR A 214 8.73 10.29 -8.38
CA THR A 214 7.55 10.99 -7.86
C THR A 214 7.16 10.48 -6.47
N ILE A 215 7.21 9.16 -6.27
CA ILE A 215 6.91 8.55 -4.97
C ILE A 215 7.96 8.94 -3.94
N LEU A 216 9.26 8.83 -4.27
CA LEU A 216 10.37 9.19 -3.39
C LEU A 216 10.31 10.67 -2.98
N ALA A 217 10.10 11.57 -3.94
CA ALA A 217 9.99 13.00 -3.64
C ALA A 217 8.80 13.30 -2.70
N THR A 218 7.71 12.53 -2.81
CA THR A 218 6.56 12.70 -1.92
C THR A 218 6.83 12.17 -0.52
N LEU A 219 7.54 11.03 -0.38
CA LEU A 219 8.01 10.52 0.92
C LEU A 219 8.94 11.52 1.62
N GLN A 220 9.88 12.11 0.89
CA GLN A 220 10.78 13.14 1.43
C GLN A 220 10.00 14.36 1.96
N ARG A 221 9.02 14.84 1.18
CA ARG A 221 8.16 15.96 1.60
C ARG A 221 7.29 15.63 2.82
N ALA A 222 6.80 14.40 2.93
CA ALA A 222 6.04 13.96 4.10
C ALA A 222 6.94 13.93 5.34
N TRP A 223 8.12 13.39 5.20
CA TRP A 223 9.14 13.36 6.25
C TRP A 223 9.52 14.76 6.77
N GLU A 224 9.82 15.68 5.87
CA GLU A 224 10.14 17.07 6.23
C GLU A 224 8.98 17.77 6.94
N ARG A 225 7.74 17.46 6.55
CA ARG A 225 6.54 18.02 7.17
C ARG A 225 6.32 17.49 8.59
N ALA A 226 6.57 16.20 8.83
CA ALA A 226 6.41 15.56 10.13
C ALA A 226 7.46 16.07 11.15
N ARG A 227 8.61 16.53 10.65
CA ARG A 227 9.75 17.02 11.46
C ARG A 227 10.08 18.45 11.11
N PRO A 228 9.41 19.43 11.73
CA PRO A 228 9.79 20.84 11.52
C PRO A 228 11.27 21.02 11.88
N ALA A 229 12.00 21.72 11.03
CA ALA A 229 13.41 21.97 11.22
C ALA A 229 13.68 22.51 12.65
N VAL A 230 14.60 21.87 13.36
CA VAL A 230 15.06 22.42 14.64
C VAL A 230 15.70 23.78 14.33
N PRO A 231 15.30 24.86 15.01
CA PRO A 231 15.89 26.16 14.77
C PRO A 231 17.42 26.09 14.92
N GLU A 232 18.14 26.59 13.93
CA GLU A 232 19.58 26.72 14.04
C GLU A 232 19.90 27.74 15.13
N LEU A 233 20.70 27.32 16.14
CA LEU A 233 21.14 28.22 17.20
C LEU A 233 22.20 29.14 16.63
N VAL A 234 21.80 30.36 16.32
CA VAL A 234 22.77 31.41 16.00
C VAL A 234 23.43 31.85 17.31
N ALA A 235 24.66 31.40 17.53
CA ALA A 235 25.43 31.82 18.68
C ALA A 235 25.75 33.32 18.56
N GLY A 236 25.36 34.10 19.58
CA GLY A 236 25.66 35.51 19.72
C GLY A 236 26.18 35.77 21.13
N ASP A 237 26.98 36.81 21.32
CA ASP A 237 27.54 37.18 22.62
C ASP A 237 26.52 37.86 23.57
N ALA A 238 25.23 37.75 23.29
CA ALA A 238 24.19 38.29 24.16
C ALA A 238 24.03 37.44 25.43
N PRO A 239 23.99 38.04 26.60
CA PRO A 239 23.79 37.32 27.85
C PRO A 239 22.38 36.65 27.85
N ALA A 240 22.36 35.37 28.18
CA ALA A 240 21.14 34.59 28.30
C ALA A 240 21.02 33.98 29.71
N CYS A 241 19.83 33.90 30.23
CA CYS A 241 19.56 33.19 31.49
C CYS A 241 19.57 31.69 31.25
N ALA A 242 20.44 30.94 31.96
CA ALA A 242 20.36 29.51 32.07
C ALA A 242 19.32 29.14 33.16
N ALA A 243 18.81 27.88 33.14
CA ALA A 243 17.73 27.44 34.01
C ALA A 243 17.94 27.70 35.51
N ASP A 244 19.20 27.83 35.97
CA ASP A 244 19.56 27.99 37.38
C ASP A 244 20.20 29.34 37.74
N SER A 245 20.42 30.25 36.78
CA SER A 245 21.03 31.58 37.04
C SER A 245 20.68 32.64 35.99
N CYS A 246 20.13 33.76 36.45
CA CYS A 246 20.01 35.00 35.66
C CYS A 246 20.98 36.02 36.24
N GLU A 247 22.08 36.31 35.53
CA GLU A 247 22.97 37.43 35.89
C GLU A 247 22.34 38.75 35.42
N VAL A 248 22.00 39.60 36.38
CA VAL A 248 21.58 40.98 36.08
C VAL A 248 22.83 41.85 36.00
N PRO A 249 23.10 42.54 34.89
CA PRO A 249 24.26 43.47 34.82
C PRO A 249 24.12 44.55 35.92
N SER A 250 25.12 44.68 36.76
CA SER A 250 25.17 45.76 37.75
C SER A 250 25.24 47.11 37.05
N ALA A 251 24.27 47.97 37.31
CA ALA A 251 24.30 49.35 36.85
C ALA A 251 25.52 50.04 37.45
N THR A 252 26.50 50.35 36.61
CA THR A 252 27.60 51.21 37.02
C THR A 252 27.07 52.62 37.04
N GLU A 253 27.00 53.19 38.24
CA GLU A 253 26.71 54.61 38.48
C GLU A 253 27.75 55.49 37.77
N ARG A 254 27.24 56.52 37.12
CA ARG A 254 28.04 57.66 36.67
C ARG A 254 27.93 58.80 37.68
#